data_d3b11a5a8fe3275970cb6c3b513c34b0
#
_entry.id   d3b11a5a8fe3275970cb6c3b513c34b0
#
_cell.length_a   1.000
_cell.length_b   1.000
_cell.length_c   1.000
_cell.angle_alpha   90.00
_cell.angle_beta   90.00
_cell.angle_gamma   90.00
#
_symmetry.space_group_name_H-M   'P 1'
#
loop_
_entity.id
_entity.type
_entity.pdbx_description
1 polymer ?
#
loop_
_entity_poly.entity_id
_entity_poly.type
_entity_poly.pdbx_seq_one_letter_code
_entity_poly.pdbx_strand_id
1 'polypeptide(L)'
;MRMLRTVVLTVCWLAACVTGLGQLGGCAGGPGVNAATNGGDIATASDEGETRKRARIRLELASTYYAQAQYNTALDELKQAVAIDPSLPAAHELRALIYDAMGDPVRAEASFKQALALDQRNGSLLHNYAWFLCRERQFVAADALFERAATLSQTVITSKTLLARGVCQVSAGLFPEAEKTLLKSYELDAANPATAYNLASVLYRRGELERARFYIRRVNNVPTQVTAESLWLATRIENRLGNTNGRDELANQLRSRFPSARETNALELGRFDE
;
A
#
# COMPACT_ATOMS: atom_id res chain seq x y z
N MET A 1 41.51 -15.37 24.02
CA MET A 1 42.03 -16.74 23.81
C MET A 1 41.28 -17.32 22.61
N ARG A 2 42.01 -17.40 21.48
CA ARG A 2 42.29 -18.58 20.62
C ARG A 2 41.01 -19.13 19.94
N MET A 3 40.88 -19.37 18.64
CA MET A 3 41.73 -19.45 17.41
C MET A 3 40.71 -19.53 16.24
N LEU A 4 40.77 -18.75 15.19
CA LEU A 4 41.51 -18.95 13.93
C LEU A 4 41.47 -20.39 13.38
N ARG A 5 40.83 -20.59 12.20
CA ARG A 5 41.37 -21.43 11.13
C ARG A 5 40.70 -21.15 9.79
N THR A 6 41.52 -20.54 8.98
CA THR A 6 41.50 -20.40 7.52
C THR A 6 41.74 -21.78 6.87
N VAL A 7 41.01 -22.07 5.74
CA VAL A 7 41.51 -23.01 4.73
C VAL A 7 41.23 -22.41 3.36
N VAL A 8 42.32 -22.02 2.71
CA VAL A 8 42.46 -21.72 1.27
C VAL A 8 42.83 -23.04 0.60
N LEU A 9 42.21 -23.35 -0.55
CA LEU A 9 42.76 -24.30 -1.52
C LEU A 9 42.43 -23.86 -2.94
N THR A 10 43.46 -23.37 -3.58
CA THR A 10 43.70 -23.18 -5.02
C THR A 10 44.12 -24.50 -5.67
N VAL A 11 43.68 -24.76 -6.93
CA VAL A 11 44.39 -25.49 -8.00
C VAL A 11 43.61 -25.25 -9.30
N CYS A 12 44.03 -24.56 -10.25
CA CYS A 12 44.92 -24.51 -11.39
C CYS A 12 44.78 -25.60 -12.44
N TRP A 13 44.70 -25.14 -13.71
CA TRP A 13 45.16 -25.69 -15.00
C TRP A 13 44.22 -26.71 -15.69
N LEU A 14 43.94 -26.62 -16.98
CA LEU A 14 44.78 -26.65 -18.19
C LEU A 14 44.05 -26.16 -19.47
N ALA A 15 44.80 -25.51 -20.31
CA ALA A 15 44.43 -25.10 -21.67
C ALA A 15 44.52 -26.27 -22.67
N ALA A 16 43.70 -26.24 -23.71
CA ALA A 16 44.00 -26.92 -24.97
C ALA A 16 43.44 -26.13 -26.15
N CYS A 17 44.33 -25.52 -26.92
CA CYS A 17 44.08 -25.01 -28.26
C CYS A 17 43.94 -26.15 -29.27
N VAL A 18 42.93 -26.08 -30.14
CA VAL A 18 42.97 -26.77 -31.44
C VAL A 18 42.52 -25.79 -32.53
N THR A 19 43.43 -25.46 -33.38
CA THR A 19 43.27 -24.77 -34.65
C THR A 19 42.68 -25.68 -35.73
N GLY A 20 41.70 -25.20 -36.48
CA GLY A 20 41.18 -25.89 -37.67
C GLY A 20 40.67 -24.89 -38.68
N LEU A 21 41.47 -24.63 -39.71
CA LEU A 21 41.13 -23.88 -40.93
C LEU A 21 40.19 -24.69 -41.85
N GLY A 22 39.34 -23.95 -42.58
CA GLY A 22 38.82 -24.38 -43.91
C GLY A 22 37.30 -24.50 -43.91
N GLN A 23 36.51 -23.78 -44.65
CA GLN A 23 36.39 -23.67 -46.07
C GLN A 23 35.29 -22.67 -46.45
N LEU A 24 35.55 -21.88 -47.48
CA LEU A 24 34.61 -21.07 -48.22
C LEU A 24 33.65 -21.91 -49.04
N GLY A 25 32.36 -21.59 -48.97
CA GLY A 25 31.32 -22.22 -49.81
C GLY A 25 30.04 -21.39 -49.81
N GLY A 26 29.84 -20.57 -50.76
CA GLY A 26 28.92 -20.47 -51.87
C GLY A 26 27.46 -20.12 -51.54
N CYS A 27 27.03 -18.98 -52.07
CA CYS A 27 25.66 -18.43 -52.10
C CYS A 27 24.61 -19.42 -52.63
N ALA A 28 23.43 -19.44 -51.99
CA ALA A 28 22.17 -19.68 -52.68
C ALA A 28 21.07 -18.92 -51.94
N GLY A 29 20.46 -17.92 -52.60
CA GLY A 29 19.32 -17.20 -52.14
C GLY A 29 18.08 -18.07 -52.08
N GLY A 30 17.39 -18.09 -50.92
CA GLY A 30 16.04 -18.58 -50.75
C GLY A 30 15.15 -17.46 -50.15
N PRO A 31 13.87 -17.37 -50.52
CA PRO A 31 13.02 -16.28 -50.05
C PRO A 31 12.83 -16.33 -48.56
N GLY A 32 13.18 -15.21 -47.90
CA GLY A 32 13.09 -15.06 -46.46
C GLY A 32 11.66 -15.25 -45.95
N VAL A 33 11.48 -16.29 -45.16
CA VAL A 33 10.35 -16.41 -44.23
C VAL A 33 10.69 -15.45 -43.11
N ASN A 34 10.03 -14.30 -43.06
CA ASN A 34 10.01 -13.43 -41.89
C ASN A 34 9.33 -14.20 -40.75
N ALA A 35 10.10 -14.97 -40.01
CA ALA A 35 9.71 -15.40 -38.70
C ALA A 35 9.73 -14.13 -37.80
N ALA A 36 8.58 -13.51 -37.70
CA ALA A 36 8.33 -12.54 -36.62
C ALA A 36 8.48 -13.28 -35.29
N THR A 37 9.69 -13.25 -34.75
CA THR A 37 9.92 -13.60 -33.34
C THR A 37 9.27 -12.51 -32.52
N ASN A 38 8.00 -12.73 -32.16
CA ASN A 38 7.35 -12.04 -31.06
C ASN A 38 7.99 -12.49 -29.73
N GLY A 39 9.28 -12.29 -29.58
CA GLY A 39 9.92 -12.17 -28.29
C GLY A 39 9.66 -10.74 -27.84
N GLY A 40 8.64 -10.52 -27.04
CA GLY A 40 8.46 -9.23 -26.40
C GLY A 40 9.69 -8.97 -25.54
N ASP A 41 10.64 -8.19 -26.05
CA ASP A 41 11.75 -7.68 -25.27
C ASP A 41 11.17 -7.02 -24.03
N ILE A 42 11.67 -7.40 -22.85
CA ILE A 42 11.29 -6.76 -21.59
C ILE A 42 11.83 -5.33 -21.69
N ALA A 43 10.92 -4.36 -21.86
CA ALA A 43 11.27 -2.95 -21.89
C ALA A 43 12.00 -2.58 -20.59
N THR A 44 13.24 -2.10 -20.74
CA THR A 44 14.08 -1.68 -19.63
C THR A 44 14.17 -0.16 -19.57
N ALA A 45 14.70 0.38 -18.47
CA ALA A 45 14.94 1.82 -18.36
C ALA A 45 15.90 2.36 -19.43
N SER A 46 16.67 1.50 -20.09
CA SER A 46 17.56 1.87 -21.21
C SER A 46 16.80 2.11 -22.51
N ASP A 47 15.61 1.55 -22.66
CA ASP A 47 14.76 1.70 -23.85
C ASP A 47 13.88 2.95 -23.78
N GLU A 48 13.87 3.61 -22.62
CA GLU A 48 13.11 4.84 -22.40
C GLU A 48 13.77 6.02 -23.13
N GLY A 49 12.97 6.74 -23.92
CA GLY A 49 13.48 7.94 -24.62
C GLY A 49 14.03 8.97 -23.63
N GLU A 50 15.10 9.66 -24.02
CA GLU A 50 15.81 10.65 -23.20
C GLU A 50 14.89 11.73 -22.59
N THR A 51 13.84 12.10 -23.30
CA THR A 51 12.83 13.06 -22.83
C THR A 51 12.09 12.53 -21.60
N ARG A 52 11.59 11.29 -21.67
CA ARG A 52 10.87 10.65 -20.57
C ARG A 52 11.78 10.39 -19.38
N LYS A 53 13.01 9.97 -19.63
CA LYS A 53 14.03 9.79 -18.59
C LYS A 53 14.28 11.08 -17.79
N ARG A 54 14.43 12.22 -18.48
CA ARG A 54 14.58 13.54 -17.83
C ARG A 54 13.34 13.93 -17.03
N ALA A 55 12.13 13.69 -17.55
CA ALA A 55 10.88 13.95 -16.84
C ALA A 55 10.79 13.10 -15.56
N ARG A 56 11.20 11.82 -15.63
CA ARG A 56 11.21 10.92 -14.47
C ARG A 56 12.20 11.36 -13.39
N ILE A 57 13.38 11.84 -13.74
CA ILE A 57 14.34 12.38 -12.76
C ILE A 57 13.73 13.57 -12.01
N ARG A 58 13.00 14.48 -12.70
CA ARG A 58 12.29 15.58 -12.06
C ARG A 58 11.17 15.09 -11.15
N LEU A 59 10.45 14.05 -11.55
CA LEU A 59 9.42 13.42 -10.72
C LEU A 59 10.01 12.80 -9.45
N GLU A 60 11.15 12.13 -9.54
CA GLU A 60 11.85 11.55 -8.38
C GLU A 60 12.31 12.64 -7.39
N LEU A 61 12.84 13.76 -7.90
CA LEU A 61 13.16 14.93 -7.09
C LEU A 61 11.90 15.49 -6.39
N ALA A 62 10.82 15.66 -7.14
CA ALA A 62 9.54 16.11 -6.59
C ALA A 62 9.03 15.18 -5.48
N SER A 63 9.14 13.86 -5.68
CA SER A 63 8.76 12.86 -4.66
C SER A 63 9.60 12.99 -3.39
N THR A 64 10.90 13.26 -3.55
CA THR A 64 11.81 13.48 -2.41
C THR A 64 11.44 14.73 -1.62
N TYR A 65 11.16 15.85 -2.31
CA TYR A 65 10.70 17.07 -1.66
C TYR A 65 9.33 16.94 -1.01
N TYR A 66 8.41 16.20 -1.64
CA TYR A 66 7.11 15.87 -1.05
C TYR A 66 7.26 15.09 0.27
N ALA A 67 8.13 14.07 0.31
CA ALA A 67 8.39 13.30 1.52
C ALA A 67 8.99 14.15 2.66
N GLN A 68 9.65 15.26 2.32
CA GLN A 68 10.18 16.25 3.26
C GLN A 68 9.17 17.37 3.59
N ALA A 69 7.92 17.27 3.15
CA ALA A 69 6.88 18.29 3.26
C ALA A 69 7.25 19.65 2.60
N GLN A 70 8.21 19.66 1.67
CA GLN A 70 8.61 20.85 0.90
C GLN A 70 7.72 20.99 -0.35
N TYR A 71 6.43 21.23 -0.12
CA TYR A 71 5.40 21.15 -1.16
C TYR A 71 5.60 22.10 -2.33
N ASN A 72 5.99 23.34 -2.09
CA ASN A 72 6.22 24.32 -3.16
C ASN A 72 7.37 23.89 -4.06
N THR A 73 8.50 23.47 -3.50
CA THR A 73 9.64 22.96 -4.26
C THR A 73 9.27 21.71 -5.06
N ALA A 74 8.48 20.79 -4.45
CA ALA A 74 7.97 19.62 -5.16
C ALA A 74 7.07 20.02 -6.35
N LEU A 75 6.21 21.03 -6.21
CA LEU A 75 5.39 21.54 -7.31
C LEU A 75 6.22 22.17 -8.42
N ASP A 76 7.33 22.87 -8.10
CA ASP A 76 8.23 23.45 -9.11
C ASP A 76 8.94 22.38 -9.91
N GLU A 77 9.40 21.30 -9.29
CA GLU A 77 9.97 20.14 -9.99
C GLU A 77 8.93 19.41 -10.85
N LEU A 78 7.69 19.25 -10.35
CA LEU A 78 6.61 18.66 -11.13
C LEU A 78 6.22 19.51 -12.34
N LYS A 79 6.24 20.84 -12.21
CA LYS A 79 6.02 21.74 -13.33
C LYS A 79 7.05 21.51 -14.46
N GLN A 80 8.31 21.29 -14.08
CA GLN A 80 9.36 20.96 -15.03
C GLN A 80 9.16 19.56 -15.62
N ALA A 81 8.80 18.55 -14.81
CA ALA A 81 8.52 17.20 -15.28
C ALA A 81 7.40 17.19 -16.33
N VAL A 82 6.27 17.85 -16.03
CA VAL A 82 5.12 17.95 -16.95
C VAL A 82 5.43 18.78 -18.19
N ALA A 83 6.29 19.79 -18.10
CA ALA A 83 6.75 20.54 -19.30
C ALA A 83 7.61 19.68 -20.24
N ILE A 84 8.36 18.73 -19.68
CA ILE A 84 9.19 17.79 -20.45
C ILE A 84 8.32 16.65 -21.02
N ASP A 85 7.48 16.02 -20.20
CA ASP A 85 6.56 14.95 -20.62
C ASP A 85 5.17 15.16 -20.01
N PRO A 86 4.23 15.78 -20.73
CA PRO A 86 2.86 15.99 -20.27
C PRO A 86 2.07 14.70 -20.10
N SER A 87 2.51 13.60 -20.70
CA SER A 87 1.82 12.31 -20.71
C SER A 87 2.20 11.40 -19.53
N LEU A 88 2.92 11.92 -18.52
CA LEU A 88 3.39 11.14 -17.36
C LEU A 88 2.32 11.10 -16.26
N PRO A 89 1.53 10.00 -16.10
CA PRO A 89 0.44 9.95 -15.14
C PRO A 89 0.91 10.18 -13.70
N ALA A 90 2.06 9.62 -13.33
CA ALA A 90 2.64 9.73 -12.00
C ALA A 90 2.96 11.17 -11.58
N ALA A 91 3.30 12.07 -12.54
CA ALA A 91 3.53 13.48 -12.22
C ALA A 91 2.21 14.18 -11.82
N HIS A 92 1.11 13.87 -12.50
CA HIS A 92 -0.20 14.39 -12.15
C HIS A 92 -0.74 13.79 -10.85
N GLU A 93 -0.49 12.50 -10.59
CA GLU A 93 -0.83 11.83 -9.33
C GLU A 93 -0.09 12.48 -8.15
N LEU A 94 1.23 12.63 -8.23
CA LEU A 94 2.01 13.27 -7.18
C LEU A 94 1.57 14.72 -6.95
N ARG A 95 1.23 15.46 -8.01
CA ARG A 95 0.67 16.81 -7.88
C ARG A 95 -0.65 16.80 -7.11
N ALA A 96 -1.51 15.80 -7.35
CA ALA A 96 -2.75 15.63 -6.62
C ALA A 96 -2.48 15.39 -5.12
N LEU A 97 -1.55 14.50 -4.78
CA LEU A 97 -1.17 14.21 -3.40
C LEU A 97 -0.58 15.45 -2.69
N ILE A 98 0.18 16.28 -3.41
CA ILE A 98 0.74 17.52 -2.86
C ILE A 98 -0.38 18.52 -2.56
N TYR A 99 -1.30 18.78 -3.51
CA TYR A 99 -2.42 19.68 -3.28
C TYR A 99 -3.32 19.21 -2.15
N ASP A 100 -3.53 17.91 -2.05
CA ASP A 100 -4.25 17.29 -0.95
C ASP A 100 -3.56 17.56 0.41
N ALA A 101 -2.24 17.36 0.49
CA ALA A 101 -1.46 17.65 1.69
C ALA A 101 -1.43 19.16 2.05
N MET A 102 -1.58 20.03 1.06
CA MET A 102 -1.71 21.48 1.24
C MET A 102 -3.13 21.93 1.62
N GLY A 103 -4.11 21.03 1.66
CA GLY A 103 -5.51 21.35 1.95
C GLY A 103 -6.24 22.03 0.79
N ASP A 104 -5.86 21.76 -0.45
CA ASP A 104 -6.53 22.23 -1.66
C ASP A 104 -7.21 21.08 -2.41
N PRO A 105 -8.42 20.68 -1.98
CA PRO A 105 -9.11 19.54 -2.57
C PRO A 105 -9.52 19.79 -4.04
N VAL A 106 -9.74 21.03 -4.43
CA VAL A 106 -10.16 21.37 -5.81
C VAL A 106 -9.03 21.07 -6.80
N ARG A 107 -7.81 21.55 -6.53
CA ARG A 107 -6.65 21.27 -7.36
C ARG A 107 -6.18 19.81 -7.27
N ALA A 108 -6.34 19.19 -6.10
CA ALA A 108 -6.07 17.78 -5.91
C ALA A 108 -6.96 16.91 -6.81
N GLU A 109 -8.28 17.11 -6.77
CA GLU A 109 -9.22 16.35 -7.58
C GLU A 109 -8.99 16.55 -9.09
N ALA A 110 -8.77 17.78 -9.53
CA ALA A 110 -8.44 18.08 -10.92
C ALA A 110 -7.17 17.34 -11.38
N SER A 111 -6.16 17.25 -10.52
CA SER A 111 -4.91 16.55 -10.83
C SER A 111 -5.09 15.03 -10.86
N PHE A 112 -5.89 14.43 -9.94
CA PHE A 112 -6.27 13.02 -10.01
C PHE A 112 -7.03 12.68 -11.28
N LYS A 113 -7.98 13.50 -11.70
CA LYS A 113 -8.72 13.32 -12.96
C LYS A 113 -7.80 13.34 -14.17
N GLN A 114 -6.81 14.23 -14.20
CA GLN A 114 -5.81 14.27 -15.27
C GLN A 114 -4.94 13.02 -15.29
N ALA A 115 -4.45 12.57 -14.12
CA ALA A 115 -3.68 11.33 -14.02
C ALA A 115 -4.50 10.12 -14.52
N LEU A 116 -5.76 10.02 -14.11
CA LEU A 116 -6.65 8.93 -14.51
C LEU A 116 -7.02 8.96 -16.00
N ALA A 117 -7.11 10.14 -16.62
CA ALA A 117 -7.29 10.27 -18.04
C ALA A 117 -6.13 9.70 -18.87
N LEU A 118 -4.90 9.77 -18.31
CA LEU A 118 -3.68 9.25 -18.93
C LEU A 118 -3.49 7.74 -18.69
N ASP A 119 -3.89 7.23 -17.52
CA ASP A 119 -3.78 5.81 -17.17
C ASP A 119 -4.99 5.36 -16.36
N GLN A 120 -6.00 4.86 -17.07
CA GLN A 120 -7.27 4.43 -16.46
C GLN A 120 -7.20 3.07 -15.74
N ARG A 121 -6.11 2.32 -15.93
CA ARG A 121 -5.96 0.96 -15.39
C ARG A 121 -4.88 0.87 -14.31
N ASN A 122 -4.38 1.99 -13.83
CA ASN A 122 -3.41 2.03 -12.75
C ASN A 122 -4.10 1.79 -11.39
N GLY A 123 -3.92 0.61 -10.84
CA GLY A 123 -4.53 0.22 -9.57
C GLY A 123 -4.10 1.11 -8.39
N SER A 124 -2.85 1.56 -8.36
CA SER A 124 -2.34 2.47 -7.30
C SER A 124 -2.97 3.85 -7.40
N LEU A 125 -3.03 4.41 -8.61
CA LEU A 125 -3.69 5.70 -8.85
C LEU A 125 -5.17 5.66 -8.47
N LEU A 126 -5.88 4.59 -8.86
CA LEU A 126 -7.28 4.40 -8.50
C LEU A 126 -7.47 4.31 -6.99
N HIS A 127 -6.57 3.60 -6.28
CA HIS A 127 -6.57 3.51 -4.83
C HIS A 127 -6.37 4.87 -4.16
N ASN A 128 -5.36 5.64 -4.60
CA ASN A 128 -5.05 6.95 -4.02
C ASN A 128 -6.16 7.97 -4.26
N TYR A 129 -6.73 7.97 -5.46
CA TYR A 129 -7.87 8.83 -5.77
C TYR A 129 -9.13 8.42 -5.00
N ALA A 130 -9.40 7.13 -4.85
CA ALA A 130 -10.51 6.64 -4.02
C ALA A 130 -10.36 7.07 -2.56
N TRP A 131 -9.14 6.98 -2.01
CA TRP A 131 -8.86 7.41 -0.64
C TRP A 131 -9.07 8.92 -0.46
N PHE A 132 -8.61 9.72 -1.41
CA PHE A 132 -8.89 11.16 -1.43
C PHE A 132 -10.40 11.44 -1.42
N LEU A 133 -11.18 10.84 -2.33
CA LEU A 133 -12.63 11.01 -2.39
C LEU A 133 -13.33 10.57 -1.10
N CYS A 134 -12.85 9.51 -0.47
CA CYS A 134 -13.37 9.05 0.82
C CYS A 134 -13.22 10.11 1.91
N ARG A 135 -12.06 10.77 2.01
CA ARG A 135 -11.84 11.86 2.96
C ARG A 135 -12.68 13.09 2.66
N GLU A 136 -12.92 13.37 1.38
CA GLU A 136 -13.85 14.40 0.91
C GLU A 136 -15.32 13.98 1.06
N ARG A 137 -15.61 12.84 1.72
CA ARG A 137 -16.94 12.28 1.96
C ARG A 137 -17.73 11.94 0.68
N GLN A 138 -17.07 11.83 -0.44
CA GLN A 138 -17.64 11.39 -1.71
C GLN A 138 -17.68 9.85 -1.78
N PHE A 139 -18.35 9.22 -0.81
CA PHE A 139 -18.27 7.80 -0.52
C PHE A 139 -18.66 6.89 -1.69
N VAL A 140 -19.68 7.25 -2.46
CA VAL A 140 -20.13 6.44 -3.60
C VAL A 140 -19.06 6.38 -4.69
N ALA A 141 -18.48 7.53 -5.03
CA ALA A 141 -17.41 7.61 -6.03
C ALA A 141 -16.14 6.91 -5.54
N ALA A 142 -15.80 7.06 -4.25
CA ALA A 142 -14.67 6.37 -3.62
C ALA A 142 -14.84 4.85 -3.70
N ASP A 143 -16.01 4.31 -3.35
CA ASP A 143 -16.28 2.87 -3.35
C ASP A 143 -16.10 2.26 -4.75
N ALA A 144 -16.64 2.92 -5.79
CA ALA A 144 -16.49 2.48 -7.18
C ALA A 144 -15.02 2.45 -7.64
N LEU A 145 -14.20 3.43 -7.25
CA LEU A 145 -12.78 3.45 -7.60
C LEU A 145 -11.98 2.40 -6.82
N PHE A 146 -12.26 2.19 -5.52
CA PHE A 146 -11.66 1.11 -4.74
C PHE A 146 -11.96 -0.26 -5.33
N GLU A 147 -13.20 -0.50 -5.77
CA GLU A 147 -13.57 -1.76 -6.41
C GLU A 147 -12.76 -2.00 -7.69
N ARG A 148 -12.66 -0.99 -8.56
CA ARG A 148 -11.81 -1.06 -9.76
C ARG A 148 -10.34 -1.29 -9.40
N ALA A 149 -9.80 -0.58 -8.42
CA ALA A 149 -8.43 -0.75 -7.95
C ALA A 149 -8.16 -2.19 -7.47
N ALA A 150 -9.08 -2.76 -6.70
CA ALA A 150 -8.95 -4.13 -6.17
C ALA A 150 -8.93 -5.20 -7.27
N THR A 151 -9.66 -5.00 -8.39
CA THR A 151 -9.66 -5.95 -9.52
C THR A 151 -8.41 -5.88 -10.38
N LEU A 152 -7.68 -4.76 -10.36
CA LEU A 152 -6.49 -4.53 -11.19
C LEU A 152 -5.18 -4.81 -10.47
N SER A 153 -5.22 -5.06 -9.17
CA SER A 153 -4.03 -5.15 -8.33
C SER A 153 -3.63 -6.60 -8.05
N GLN A 154 -2.36 -6.80 -7.70
CA GLN A 154 -1.86 -8.08 -7.17
C GLN A 154 -2.33 -8.30 -5.72
N THR A 155 -2.33 -9.54 -5.24
CA THR A 155 -2.92 -9.96 -3.96
C THR A 155 -2.61 -9.05 -2.77
N VAL A 156 -1.34 -8.69 -2.54
CA VAL A 156 -0.93 -7.83 -1.40
C VAL A 156 -1.47 -6.41 -1.53
N ILE A 157 -1.46 -5.85 -2.73
CA ILE A 157 -2.02 -4.52 -3.00
C ILE A 157 -3.54 -4.57 -2.89
N THR A 158 -4.16 -5.66 -3.32
CA THR A 158 -5.60 -5.90 -3.20
C THR A 158 -6.03 -5.92 -1.74
N SER A 159 -5.32 -6.61 -0.83
CA SER A 159 -5.67 -6.63 0.60
C SER A 159 -5.64 -5.24 1.22
N LYS A 160 -4.62 -4.42 0.90
CA LYS A 160 -4.52 -3.03 1.36
C LYS A 160 -5.65 -2.15 0.79
N THR A 161 -6.00 -2.34 -0.46
CA THR A 161 -7.09 -1.60 -1.12
C THR A 161 -8.44 -1.95 -0.50
N LEU A 162 -8.69 -3.24 -0.21
CA LEU A 162 -9.89 -3.68 0.48
C LEU A 162 -9.94 -3.17 1.94
N LEU A 163 -8.81 -3.12 2.64
CA LEU A 163 -8.75 -2.48 3.95
C LEU A 163 -9.18 -1.01 3.88
N ALA A 164 -8.60 -0.24 2.96
CA ALA A 164 -8.96 1.17 2.77
C ALA A 164 -10.42 1.36 2.39
N ARG A 165 -10.96 0.51 1.47
CA ARG A 165 -12.38 0.48 1.12
C ARG A 165 -13.26 0.22 2.32
N GLY A 166 -12.94 -0.79 3.14
CA GLY A 166 -13.69 -1.12 4.35
C GLY A 166 -13.69 0.02 5.36
N VAL A 167 -12.56 0.68 5.58
CA VAL A 167 -12.45 1.87 6.44
C VAL A 167 -13.31 3.02 5.90
N CYS A 168 -13.34 3.21 4.59
CA CYS A 168 -14.18 4.21 3.95
C CYS A 168 -15.67 3.90 4.14
N GLN A 169 -16.07 2.64 3.99
CA GLN A 169 -17.45 2.18 4.22
C GLN A 169 -17.85 2.37 5.69
N VAL A 170 -16.95 2.16 6.66
CA VAL A 170 -17.17 2.52 8.07
C VAL A 170 -17.46 4.02 8.24
N SER A 171 -16.69 4.86 7.57
CA SER A 171 -16.86 6.32 7.62
C SER A 171 -18.19 6.77 6.97
N ALA A 172 -18.70 5.99 6.02
CA ALA A 172 -20.00 6.16 5.40
C ALA A 172 -21.17 5.60 6.23
N GLY A 173 -20.88 4.88 7.35
CA GLY A 173 -21.92 4.21 8.15
C GLY A 173 -22.39 2.86 7.58
N LEU A 174 -21.75 2.37 6.53
CA LEU A 174 -22.10 1.13 5.81
C LEU A 174 -21.45 -0.09 6.49
N PHE A 175 -21.82 -0.38 7.74
CA PHE A 175 -21.17 -1.42 8.55
C PHE A 175 -21.29 -2.85 7.99
N PRO A 176 -22.45 -3.28 7.42
CA PRO A 176 -22.55 -4.61 6.80
C PRO A 176 -21.63 -4.78 5.58
N GLU A 177 -21.50 -3.76 4.75
CA GLU A 177 -20.63 -3.74 3.58
C GLU A 177 -19.16 -3.72 4.02
N ALA A 178 -18.84 -2.90 5.03
CA ALA A 178 -17.49 -2.81 5.61
C ALA A 178 -17.03 -4.16 6.17
N GLU A 179 -17.89 -4.90 6.86
CA GLU A 179 -17.57 -6.24 7.34
C GLU A 179 -17.20 -7.17 6.19
N LYS A 180 -18.02 -7.24 5.15
CA LYS A 180 -17.75 -8.09 3.97
C LYS A 180 -16.42 -7.74 3.30
N THR A 181 -16.16 -6.45 3.16
CA THR A 181 -14.93 -5.95 2.52
C THR A 181 -13.70 -6.24 3.38
N LEU A 182 -13.78 -5.99 4.69
CA LEU A 182 -12.68 -6.26 5.63
C LEU A 182 -12.41 -7.75 5.81
N LEU A 183 -13.44 -8.62 5.76
CA LEU A 183 -13.26 -10.07 5.74
C LEU A 183 -12.44 -10.51 4.53
N LYS A 184 -12.75 -10.03 3.33
CA LYS A 184 -11.96 -10.31 2.13
C LYS A 184 -10.52 -9.81 2.24
N SER A 185 -10.31 -8.64 2.84
CA SER A 185 -8.96 -8.12 3.11
C SER A 185 -8.21 -9.05 4.08
N TYR A 186 -8.89 -9.53 5.12
CA TYR A 186 -8.33 -10.43 6.11
C TYR A 186 -7.99 -11.82 5.52
N GLU A 187 -8.84 -12.35 4.65
CA GLU A 187 -8.59 -13.62 3.93
C GLU A 187 -7.33 -13.55 3.07
N LEU A 188 -7.05 -12.39 2.47
CA LEU A 188 -5.84 -12.17 1.64
C LEU A 188 -4.59 -11.90 2.47
N ASP A 189 -4.72 -11.30 3.65
CA ASP A 189 -3.61 -10.96 4.55
C ASP A 189 -4.08 -10.98 6.02
N ALA A 190 -4.15 -12.17 6.59
CA ALA A 190 -4.55 -12.39 7.98
C ALA A 190 -3.51 -11.89 9.00
N ALA A 191 -2.28 -11.59 8.57
CA ALA A 191 -1.22 -11.07 9.43
C ALA A 191 -1.30 -9.55 9.65
N ASN A 192 -2.11 -8.84 8.86
CA ASN A 192 -2.25 -7.39 8.95
C ASN A 192 -3.07 -6.99 10.19
N PRO A 193 -2.44 -6.37 11.21
CA PRO A 193 -3.14 -6.00 12.44
C PRO A 193 -4.21 -4.91 12.22
N ALA A 194 -3.99 -4.03 11.25
CA ALA A 194 -4.96 -2.97 10.94
C ALA A 194 -6.26 -3.56 10.38
N THR A 195 -6.19 -4.61 9.54
CA THR A 195 -7.38 -5.31 9.04
C THR A 195 -8.13 -5.99 10.18
N ALA A 196 -7.43 -6.73 11.05
CA ALA A 196 -8.04 -7.42 12.18
C ALA A 196 -8.68 -6.44 13.19
N TYR A 197 -8.01 -5.31 13.46
CA TYR A 197 -8.54 -4.25 14.33
C TYR A 197 -9.81 -3.62 13.76
N ASN A 198 -9.80 -3.22 12.48
CA ASN A 198 -10.96 -2.58 11.85
C ASN A 198 -12.15 -3.54 11.75
N LEU A 199 -11.89 -4.82 11.46
CA LEU A 199 -12.92 -5.86 11.46
C LEU A 199 -13.52 -6.05 12.86
N ALA A 200 -12.68 -6.13 13.90
CA ALA A 200 -13.15 -6.20 15.29
C ALA A 200 -14.00 -4.97 15.67
N SER A 201 -13.58 -3.77 15.25
CA SER A 201 -14.30 -2.53 15.49
C SER A 201 -15.70 -2.52 14.83
N VAL A 202 -15.80 -2.97 13.58
CA VAL A 202 -17.08 -3.09 12.87
C VAL A 202 -17.98 -4.10 13.56
N LEU A 203 -17.48 -5.27 13.91
CA LEU A 203 -18.25 -6.31 14.59
C LEU A 203 -18.72 -5.85 15.98
N TYR A 204 -17.89 -5.12 16.71
CA TYR A 204 -18.27 -4.51 17.98
C TYR A 204 -19.45 -3.54 17.83
N ARG A 205 -19.41 -2.65 16.81
CA ARG A 205 -20.49 -1.70 16.49
C ARG A 205 -21.78 -2.41 16.10
N ARG A 206 -21.68 -3.57 15.43
CA ARG A 206 -22.83 -4.42 15.07
C ARG A 206 -23.34 -5.29 16.22
N GLY A 207 -22.69 -5.27 17.39
CA GLY A 207 -23.08 -6.09 18.55
C GLY A 207 -22.62 -7.56 18.46
N GLU A 208 -21.80 -7.92 17.47
CA GLU A 208 -21.27 -9.27 17.27
C GLU A 208 -20.01 -9.49 18.13
N LEU A 209 -20.21 -9.43 19.45
CA LEU A 209 -19.13 -9.27 20.43
C LEU A 209 -18.15 -10.44 20.46
N GLU A 210 -18.61 -11.69 20.31
CA GLU A 210 -17.73 -12.85 20.32
C GLU A 210 -16.82 -12.88 19.09
N ARG A 211 -17.36 -12.51 17.94
CA ARG A 211 -16.56 -12.38 16.72
C ARG A 211 -15.56 -11.22 16.82
N ALA A 212 -16.00 -10.08 17.37
CA ALA A 212 -15.11 -8.95 17.62
C ALA A 212 -13.94 -9.35 18.54
N ARG A 213 -14.24 -10.11 19.64
CA ARG A 213 -13.24 -10.65 20.56
C ARG A 213 -12.22 -11.54 19.84
N PHE A 214 -12.66 -12.40 18.94
CA PHE A 214 -11.79 -13.28 18.18
C PHE A 214 -10.74 -12.49 17.39
N TYR A 215 -11.14 -11.44 16.66
CA TYR A 215 -10.21 -10.67 15.81
C TYR A 215 -9.31 -9.76 16.64
N ILE A 216 -9.81 -9.09 17.69
CA ILE A 216 -8.98 -8.20 18.50
C ILE A 216 -7.92 -8.96 19.30
N ARG A 217 -8.21 -10.18 19.77
CA ARG A 217 -7.22 -11.04 20.43
C ARG A 217 -6.05 -11.38 19.53
N ARG A 218 -6.27 -11.56 18.23
CA ARG A 218 -5.17 -11.82 17.26
C ARG A 218 -4.20 -10.66 17.18
N VAL A 219 -4.68 -9.42 17.27
CA VAL A 219 -3.82 -8.23 17.36
C VAL A 219 -3.07 -8.21 18.70
N ASN A 220 -3.80 -8.37 19.81
CA ASN A 220 -3.22 -8.21 21.15
C ASN A 220 -2.34 -9.39 21.59
N ASN A 221 -2.41 -10.55 20.94
CA ASN A 221 -1.51 -11.67 21.18
C ASN A 221 -0.10 -11.47 20.59
N VAL A 222 0.11 -10.46 19.77
CA VAL A 222 1.41 -10.13 19.20
C VAL A 222 1.95 -8.86 19.89
N PRO A 223 2.92 -8.96 20.80
CA PRO A 223 3.33 -7.83 21.67
C PRO A 223 3.74 -6.55 20.92
N THR A 224 4.29 -6.69 19.70
CA THR A 224 4.71 -5.58 18.84
C THR A 224 3.56 -4.90 18.09
N GLN A 225 2.37 -5.51 18.07
CA GLN A 225 1.18 -5.00 17.39
C GLN A 225 0.17 -4.35 18.35
N VAL A 226 0.38 -4.51 19.66
CA VAL A 226 -0.51 -3.96 20.68
C VAL A 226 -0.41 -2.45 20.73
N THR A 227 -1.55 -1.78 20.62
CA THR A 227 -1.70 -0.33 20.75
C THR A 227 -2.71 0.02 21.86
N ALA A 228 -2.75 1.29 22.27
CA ALA A 228 -3.75 1.74 23.24
C ALA A 228 -5.17 1.51 22.72
N GLU A 229 -5.42 1.80 21.45
CA GLU A 229 -6.71 1.61 20.79
C GLU A 229 -7.11 0.12 20.75
N SER A 230 -6.16 -0.78 20.49
CA SER A 230 -6.47 -2.22 20.43
C SER A 230 -6.79 -2.81 21.80
N LEU A 231 -6.09 -2.39 22.85
CA LEU A 231 -6.41 -2.78 24.23
C LEU A 231 -7.74 -2.18 24.67
N TRP A 232 -8.00 -0.92 24.33
CA TRP A 232 -9.24 -0.26 24.67
C TRP A 232 -10.45 -0.93 24.01
N LEU A 233 -10.37 -1.23 22.72
CA LEU A 233 -11.42 -1.97 22.02
C LEU A 233 -11.65 -3.34 22.67
N ALA A 234 -10.60 -4.08 23.01
CA ALA A 234 -10.72 -5.36 23.69
C ALA A 234 -11.37 -5.21 25.08
N THR A 235 -10.98 -4.19 25.85
CA THR A 235 -11.57 -3.88 27.17
C THR A 235 -13.08 -3.61 27.04
N ARG A 236 -13.50 -2.82 26.05
CA ARG A 236 -14.91 -2.53 25.78
C ARG A 236 -15.70 -3.77 25.35
N ILE A 237 -15.09 -4.63 24.55
CA ILE A 237 -15.71 -5.91 24.15
C ILE A 237 -15.94 -6.80 25.37
N GLU A 238 -14.91 -7.00 26.22
CA GLU A 238 -15.04 -7.83 27.43
C GLU A 238 -16.04 -7.23 28.43
N ASN A 239 -16.09 -5.90 28.56
CA ASN A 239 -17.09 -5.20 29.38
C ASN A 239 -18.52 -5.49 28.91
N ARG A 240 -18.79 -5.39 27.59
CA ARG A 240 -20.13 -5.70 27.04
C ARG A 240 -20.50 -7.17 27.08
N LEU A 241 -19.51 -8.07 27.11
CA LEU A 241 -19.70 -9.51 27.30
C LEU A 241 -19.91 -9.88 28.76
N GLY A 242 -19.80 -8.94 29.73
CA GLY A 242 -19.87 -9.21 31.15
C GLY A 242 -18.67 -9.96 31.73
N ASN A 243 -17.57 -10.09 30.96
CA ASN A 243 -16.34 -10.72 31.40
C ASN A 243 -15.48 -9.72 32.21
N THR A 244 -15.79 -9.54 33.46
CA THR A 244 -15.12 -8.59 34.37
C THR A 244 -13.63 -8.90 34.53
N ASN A 245 -13.24 -10.16 34.65
CA ASN A 245 -11.84 -10.56 34.81
C ASN A 245 -11.02 -10.19 33.57
N GLY A 246 -11.51 -10.52 32.38
CA GLY A 246 -10.83 -10.18 31.12
C GLY A 246 -10.75 -8.67 30.87
N ARG A 247 -11.83 -7.94 31.21
CA ARG A 247 -11.85 -6.48 31.19
C ARG A 247 -10.77 -5.88 32.09
N ASP A 248 -10.67 -6.32 33.34
CA ASP A 248 -9.77 -5.76 34.33
C ASP A 248 -8.30 -6.07 34.00
N GLU A 249 -8.02 -7.25 33.47
CA GLU A 249 -6.70 -7.61 32.97
C GLU A 249 -6.25 -6.67 31.82
N LEU A 250 -7.11 -6.47 30.83
CA LEU A 250 -6.83 -5.57 29.68
C LEU A 250 -6.71 -4.11 30.14
N ALA A 251 -7.55 -3.68 31.09
CA ALA A 251 -7.47 -2.36 31.69
C ALA A 251 -6.12 -2.13 32.40
N ASN A 252 -5.61 -3.13 33.14
CA ASN A 252 -4.31 -3.06 33.78
C ASN A 252 -3.17 -3.00 32.73
N GLN A 253 -3.26 -3.75 31.64
CA GLN A 253 -2.30 -3.65 30.52
C GLN A 253 -2.32 -2.25 29.89
N LEU A 254 -3.51 -1.67 29.67
CA LEU A 254 -3.66 -0.34 29.12
C LEU A 254 -3.01 0.73 30.01
N ARG A 255 -3.27 0.69 31.33
CA ARG A 255 -2.66 1.60 32.32
C ARG A 255 -1.14 1.49 32.36
N SER A 256 -0.63 0.26 32.37
CA SER A 256 0.81 0.03 32.53
C SER A 256 1.61 0.37 31.28
N ARG A 257 1.08 0.08 30.11
CA ARG A 257 1.81 0.25 28.83
C ARG A 257 1.59 1.61 28.19
N PHE A 258 0.41 2.21 28.39
CA PHE A 258 0.00 3.45 27.71
C PHE A 258 -0.63 4.45 28.71
N PRO A 259 0.07 4.83 29.80
CA PRO A 259 -0.49 5.63 30.89
C PRO A 259 -1.00 7.01 30.44
N SER A 260 -0.42 7.59 29.39
CA SER A 260 -0.78 8.92 28.88
C SER A 260 -1.72 8.88 27.66
N ALA A 261 -2.23 7.72 27.27
CA ALA A 261 -3.12 7.60 26.13
C ALA A 261 -4.53 8.12 26.46
N ARG A 262 -5.22 8.65 25.45
CA ARG A 262 -6.63 9.08 25.60
C ARG A 262 -7.54 7.91 25.98
N GLU A 263 -7.20 6.71 25.54
CA GLU A 263 -7.92 5.47 25.85
C GLU A 263 -7.82 5.12 27.33
N THR A 264 -6.66 5.35 27.94
CA THR A 264 -6.47 5.21 29.39
C THR A 264 -7.31 6.23 30.16
N ASN A 265 -7.34 7.48 29.70
CA ASN A 265 -8.20 8.48 30.29
C ASN A 265 -9.69 8.13 30.15
N ALA A 266 -10.12 7.60 29.00
CA ALA A 266 -11.49 7.12 28.80
C ALA A 266 -11.83 5.97 29.74
N LEU A 267 -10.89 5.04 29.98
CA LEU A 267 -11.01 3.96 30.94
C LEU A 267 -11.22 4.48 32.37
N GLU A 268 -10.39 5.45 32.82
CA GLU A 268 -10.48 6.03 34.17
C GLU A 268 -11.81 6.77 34.39
N LEU A 269 -12.36 7.35 33.35
CA LEU A 269 -13.66 8.02 33.37
C LEU A 269 -14.84 7.07 33.18
N GLY A 270 -14.60 5.77 32.99
CA GLY A 270 -15.64 4.76 32.76
C GLY A 270 -16.41 4.92 31.46
N ARG A 271 -15.83 5.54 30.42
CA ARG A 271 -16.51 5.88 29.16
C ARG A 271 -16.53 4.71 28.16
N PHE A 272 -17.08 3.58 28.55
CA PHE A 272 -17.08 2.37 27.72
C PHE A 272 -17.97 2.46 26.47
N ASP A 273 -18.87 3.42 26.39
CA ASP A 273 -19.86 3.56 25.30
C ASP A 273 -19.46 4.61 24.24
N GLU A 274 -18.34 5.29 24.42
CA GLU A 274 -17.84 6.33 23.51
C GLU A 274 -16.92 5.78 22.40
#